data_b6e99fc4fc302bc745237e582c113b6b
#
_entry.id   b6e99fc4fc302bc745237e582c113b6b
#
_cell.length_a   1.000
_cell.length_b   1.000
_cell.length_c   1.000
_cell.angle_alpha   90.00
_cell.angle_beta   90.00
_cell.angle_gamma   90.00
#
_symmetry.space_group_name_H-M   'P 1'
#
loop_
_entity.id
_entity.type
_entity.pdbx_description
1 polymer ?
#
loop_
_entity_poly.entity_id
_entity_poly.type
_entity_poly.pdbx_seq_one_letter_code
_entity_poly.pdbx_strand_id
1 'polypeptide(L)'
;MFKLIYAHVYTHIRTRRNYREVCSTRSSCSGNDDMQEKKIEQKLVKEVKRCGGKCWKFVSPGTDGVPDRIALLYKGKIGFVEVKAPGEDLRPQQKKRKKELEQLGFKVYVLDNEDEIGGIIDEIKNSM
;
A
#
# COMPACT_ATOMS: atom_id res chain seq x y z
N MET A 1 -17.39 6.66 -19.31
CA MET A 1 -16.37 7.71 -19.09
C MET A 1 -15.49 7.46 -17.87
N PHE A 2 -16.04 7.08 -16.73
CA PHE A 2 -15.24 6.80 -15.51
C PHE A 2 -14.34 5.56 -15.59
N LYS A 3 -14.68 4.55 -16.38
CA LYS A 3 -13.84 3.34 -16.56
C LYS A 3 -12.51 3.58 -17.29
N LEU A 4 -12.43 4.57 -18.16
CA LEU A 4 -11.20 4.91 -18.91
C LEU A 4 -10.17 5.65 -18.05
N ILE A 5 -10.61 6.51 -17.13
CA ILE A 5 -9.74 7.22 -16.20
C ILE A 5 -9.11 6.23 -15.19
N TYR A 6 -9.89 5.23 -14.78
CA TYR A 6 -9.43 4.18 -13.86
C TYR A 6 -8.34 3.28 -14.48
N ALA A 7 -8.49 2.94 -15.76
CA ALA A 7 -7.49 2.15 -16.50
C ALA A 7 -6.17 2.92 -16.69
N HIS A 8 -6.24 4.24 -16.86
CA HIS A 8 -5.06 5.08 -17.10
C HIS A 8 -4.21 5.27 -15.84
N VAL A 9 -4.84 5.44 -14.69
CA VAL A 9 -4.15 5.54 -13.39
C VAL A 9 -3.53 4.19 -13.00
N TYR A 10 -4.21 3.10 -13.30
CA TYR A 10 -3.72 1.75 -13.01
C TYR A 10 -2.50 1.36 -13.87
N THR A 11 -2.46 1.79 -15.12
CA THR A 11 -1.31 1.57 -16.01
C THR A 11 -0.09 2.39 -15.61
N HIS A 12 -0.28 3.59 -15.05
CA HIS A 12 0.84 4.42 -14.59
C HIS A 12 1.54 3.87 -13.36
N ILE A 13 0.79 3.27 -12.44
CA ILE A 13 1.35 2.59 -11.26
C ILE A 13 2.08 1.30 -11.65
N ARG A 14 1.65 0.63 -12.73
CA ARG A 14 2.26 -0.61 -13.21
C ARG A 14 3.58 -0.42 -13.97
N THR A 15 3.76 0.71 -14.63
CA THR A 15 4.96 0.97 -15.46
C THR A 15 6.20 1.38 -14.65
N ARG A 16 6.03 1.78 -13.39
CA ARG A 16 7.18 2.09 -12.51
C ARG A 16 7.85 0.85 -11.89
N ARG A 17 7.32 -0.35 -12.15
CA ARG A 17 7.92 -1.61 -11.66
C ARG A 17 9.22 -2.03 -12.36
N ASN A 18 9.63 -1.36 -13.41
CA ASN A 18 10.88 -1.67 -14.12
C ASN A 18 12.16 -1.17 -13.44
N TYR A 19 12.05 -0.63 -12.23
CA TYR A 19 13.22 -0.24 -11.44
C TYR A 19 13.91 -1.44 -10.74
N ARG A 20 13.47 -2.66 -11.04
CA ARG A 20 13.92 -3.87 -10.33
C ARG A 20 15.31 -4.39 -10.69
N GLU A 21 15.86 -4.00 -11.82
CA GLU A 21 17.12 -4.60 -12.29
C GLU A 21 18.37 -4.06 -11.59
N VAL A 22 18.27 -2.95 -10.86
CA VAL A 22 19.44 -2.29 -10.25
C VAL A 22 19.69 -2.69 -8.79
N CYS A 23 18.74 -3.35 -8.13
CA CYS A 23 18.82 -3.66 -6.69
C CYS A 23 19.10 -5.12 -6.35
N SER A 24 19.51 -5.96 -7.30
CA SER A 24 19.74 -7.39 -7.05
C SER A 24 21.02 -7.73 -6.28
N THR A 25 21.82 -6.74 -5.88
CA THR A 25 23.13 -6.96 -5.26
C THR A 25 23.22 -6.58 -3.78
N ARG A 26 22.11 -6.33 -3.10
CA ARG A 26 22.16 -5.92 -1.68
C ARG A 26 21.54 -6.95 -0.75
N SER A 27 22.36 -7.90 -0.34
CA SER A 27 21.98 -8.95 0.63
C SER A 27 22.32 -8.62 2.09
N SER A 28 22.61 -7.36 2.48
CA SER A 28 23.22 -7.13 3.79
C SER A 28 22.75 -5.91 4.61
N CYS A 29 21.53 -5.38 4.40
CA CYS A 29 21.09 -4.20 5.15
C CYS A 29 19.66 -4.31 5.70
N SER A 30 19.41 -5.24 6.60
CA SER A 30 18.10 -5.39 7.25
C SER A 30 17.73 -4.21 8.18
N GLY A 31 18.70 -3.48 8.72
CA GLY A 31 18.45 -2.35 9.61
C GLY A 31 18.01 -1.06 8.92
N ASN A 32 18.48 -0.83 7.70
CA ASN A 32 18.11 0.36 6.92
C ASN A 32 16.71 0.24 6.31
N ASP A 33 16.31 -0.96 5.94
CA ASP A 33 15.00 -1.23 5.34
C ASP A 33 13.88 -1.00 6.35
N ASP A 34 14.04 -1.49 7.58
CA ASP A 34 13.12 -1.25 8.70
C ASP A 34 12.91 0.25 8.99
N MET A 35 13.97 1.03 8.90
CA MET A 35 13.88 2.47 9.12
C MET A 35 13.15 3.18 7.97
N GLN A 36 13.33 2.73 6.75
CA GLN A 36 12.63 3.27 5.58
C GLN A 36 11.15 2.93 5.60
N GLU A 37 10.80 1.68 5.89
CA GLU A 37 9.39 1.28 6.08
C GLU A 37 8.70 2.15 7.13
N LYS A 38 9.31 2.34 8.29
CA LYS A 38 8.76 3.17 9.37
C LYS A 38 8.53 4.62 8.94
N LYS A 39 9.43 5.20 8.16
CA LYS A 39 9.28 6.57 7.63
C LYS A 39 8.10 6.66 6.68
N ILE A 40 7.99 5.73 5.74
CA ILE A 40 6.88 5.66 4.78
C ILE A 40 5.56 5.47 5.54
N GLU A 41 5.53 4.57 6.51
CA GLU A 41 4.36 4.31 7.36
C GLU A 41 3.91 5.56 8.12
N GLN A 42 4.84 6.27 8.77
CA GLN A 42 4.53 7.50 9.49
C GLN A 42 4.01 8.60 8.57
N LYS A 43 4.55 8.71 7.37
CA LYS A 43 4.10 9.68 6.39
C LYS A 43 2.69 9.36 5.88
N LEU A 44 2.40 8.08 5.63
CA LEU A 44 1.05 7.62 5.30
C LEU A 44 0.04 8.02 6.38
N VAL A 45 0.34 7.74 7.65
CA VAL A 45 -0.53 8.09 8.79
C VAL A 45 -0.80 9.60 8.84
N LYS A 46 0.24 10.42 8.66
CA LYS A 46 0.11 11.89 8.63
C LYS A 46 -0.78 12.37 7.49
N GLU A 47 -0.58 11.85 6.29
CA GLU A 47 -1.34 12.25 5.11
C GLU A 47 -2.81 11.84 5.21
N VAL A 48 -3.11 10.62 5.65
CA VAL A 48 -4.49 10.18 5.90
C VAL A 48 -5.17 11.07 6.95
N LYS A 49 -4.45 11.38 8.03
CA LYS A 49 -4.96 12.26 9.08
C LYS A 49 -5.19 13.69 8.58
N ARG A 50 -4.31 14.22 7.74
CA ARG A 50 -4.46 15.53 7.08
C ARG A 50 -5.71 15.59 6.21
N CYS A 51 -6.09 14.49 5.58
CA CYS A 51 -7.33 14.36 4.81
C CYS A 51 -8.57 14.14 5.68
N GLY A 52 -8.45 14.22 7.00
CA GLY A 52 -9.57 14.00 7.93
C GLY A 52 -9.92 12.55 8.19
N GLY A 53 -9.12 11.61 7.69
CA GLY A 53 -9.31 10.18 7.90
C GLY A 53 -8.56 9.65 9.12
N LYS A 54 -8.60 8.36 9.28
CA LYS A 54 -7.85 7.61 10.30
C LYS A 54 -7.05 6.49 9.64
N CYS A 55 -5.83 6.31 10.09
CA CYS A 55 -4.98 5.22 9.64
C CYS A 55 -4.54 4.42 10.85
N TRP A 56 -5.13 3.25 11.02
CA TRP A 56 -4.85 2.37 12.15
C TRP A 56 -3.95 1.22 11.74
N LYS A 57 -3.17 0.75 12.69
CA LYS A 57 -2.43 -0.49 12.52
C LYS A 57 -3.41 -1.66 12.48
N PHE A 58 -3.27 -2.51 11.47
CA PHE A 58 -4.11 -3.68 11.35
C PHE A 58 -3.36 -4.92 11.85
N VAL A 59 -3.90 -5.54 12.89
CA VAL A 59 -3.35 -6.75 13.48
C VAL A 59 -4.48 -7.78 13.60
N SER A 60 -4.25 -8.96 13.07
CA SER A 60 -5.21 -10.07 13.15
C SER A 60 -4.56 -11.27 13.84
N PRO A 61 -4.80 -11.47 15.15
CA PRO A 61 -4.31 -12.65 15.84
C PRO A 61 -4.84 -13.93 15.20
N GLY A 62 -3.96 -14.89 14.98
CA GLY A 62 -4.31 -16.16 14.34
C GLY A 62 -4.42 -16.14 12.82
N THR A 63 -4.20 -14.99 12.17
CA THR A 63 -4.19 -14.88 10.71
C THR A 63 -2.97 -14.10 10.25
N ASP A 64 -1.99 -14.80 9.69
CA ASP A 64 -0.78 -14.19 9.20
C ASP A 64 -0.94 -13.58 7.80
N GLY A 65 -0.12 -12.58 7.52
CA GLY A 65 -0.04 -11.97 6.19
C GLY A 65 -1.09 -10.90 5.92
N VAL A 66 -1.81 -10.42 6.93
CA VAL A 66 -2.73 -9.28 6.78
C VAL A 66 -1.95 -7.99 6.51
N PRO A 67 -2.54 -7.03 5.78
CA PRO A 67 -1.92 -5.73 5.54
C PRO A 67 -1.57 -4.97 6.83
N ASP A 68 -0.53 -4.15 6.80
CA ASP A 68 -0.04 -3.43 7.99
C ASP A 68 -0.98 -2.35 8.49
N ARG A 69 -1.65 -1.66 7.58
CA ARG A 69 -2.49 -0.50 7.90
C ARG A 69 -3.86 -0.57 7.25
N ILE A 70 -4.83 -0.02 7.95
CA ILE A 70 -6.16 0.24 7.42
C ILE A 70 -6.38 1.75 7.37
N ALA A 71 -6.69 2.27 6.20
CA ALA A 71 -7.00 3.68 5.99
C ALA A 71 -8.52 3.86 5.90
N LEU A 72 -9.05 4.67 6.78
CA LEU A 72 -10.48 4.98 6.87
C LEU A 72 -10.68 6.44 6.47
N LEU A 73 -11.46 6.67 5.43
CA LEU A 73 -11.77 7.98 4.90
C LEU A 73 -13.27 8.28 4.96
N TYR A 74 -13.63 9.53 4.68
CA TYR A 74 -15.02 9.96 4.68
C TYR A 74 -15.92 9.10 3.79
N LYS A 75 -17.20 9.06 4.12
CA LYS A 75 -18.25 8.30 3.42
C LYS A 75 -18.02 6.78 3.44
N GLY A 76 -17.40 6.26 4.50
CA GLY A 76 -17.17 4.83 4.64
C GLY A 76 -16.14 4.25 3.68
N LYS A 77 -15.23 5.05 3.15
CA LYS A 77 -14.17 4.59 2.26
C LYS A 77 -13.07 3.90 3.05
N ILE A 78 -12.72 2.70 2.64
CA ILE A 78 -11.72 1.85 3.30
C ILE A 78 -10.68 1.42 2.28
N GLY A 79 -9.40 1.48 2.67
CA GLY A 79 -8.30 0.89 1.93
C GLY A 79 -7.35 0.17 2.88
N PHE A 80 -6.85 -0.96 2.44
CA PHE A 80 -5.78 -1.67 3.15
C PHE A 80 -4.44 -1.31 2.52
N VAL A 81 -3.44 -1.05 3.34
CA VAL A 81 -2.11 -0.66 2.88
C VAL A 81 -1.06 -1.57 3.51
N GLU A 82 -0.32 -2.26 2.67
CA GLU A 82 0.89 -2.98 3.04
C GLU A 82 2.09 -2.07 2.79
N VAL A 83 2.87 -1.79 3.82
CA VAL A 83 4.07 -0.94 3.70
C VAL A 83 5.28 -1.83 3.49
N LYS A 84 6.14 -1.44 2.56
CA LYS A 84 7.39 -2.13 2.23
C LYS A 84 8.54 -1.15 2.08
N ALA A 85 9.74 -1.62 2.35
CA ALA A 85 10.93 -0.89 1.93
C ALA A 85 11.01 -0.84 0.40
N PRO A 86 11.62 0.20 -0.18
CA PRO A 86 11.75 0.32 -1.62
C PRO A 86 12.40 -0.92 -2.25
N GLY A 87 11.70 -1.53 -3.21
CA GLY A 87 12.16 -2.71 -3.93
C GLY A 87 11.89 -4.06 -3.26
N GLU A 88 11.25 -4.08 -2.08
CA GLU A 88 10.85 -5.33 -1.44
C GLU A 88 9.55 -5.89 -2.03
N ASP A 89 9.50 -7.19 -2.16
CA ASP A 89 8.32 -7.93 -2.57
C ASP A 89 7.45 -8.38 -1.39
N LEU A 90 6.18 -8.60 -1.69
CA LEU A 90 5.27 -9.24 -0.73
C LEU A 90 5.69 -10.69 -0.47
N ARG A 91 5.64 -11.09 0.79
CA ARG A 91 5.80 -12.48 1.18
C ARG A 91 4.63 -13.33 0.65
N PRO A 92 4.81 -14.64 0.44
CA PRO A 92 3.74 -15.50 -0.09
C PRO A 92 2.42 -15.42 0.68
N GLN A 93 2.48 -15.34 2.00
CA GLN A 93 1.29 -15.19 2.86
C GLN A 93 0.60 -13.84 2.66
N GLN A 94 1.36 -12.77 2.50
CA GLN A 94 0.83 -11.45 2.20
C GLN A 94 0.15 -11.40 0.82
N LYS A 95 0.75 -12.06 -0.18
CA LYS A 95 0.14 -12.21 -1.51
C LYS A 95 -1.19 -12.95 -1.44
N LYS A 96 -1.25 -14.02 -0.64
CA LYS A 96 -2.47 -14.78 -0.41
C LYS A 96 -3.57 -13.92 0.23
N ARG A 97 -3.26 -13.22 1.31
CA ARG A 97 -4.24 -12.34 2.00
C ARG A 97 -4.70 -11.19 1.12
N LYS A 98 -3.78 -10.58 0.38
CA LYS A 98 -4.13 -9.55 -0.60
C LYS A 98 -5.17 -10.07 -1.59
N LYS A 99 -4.93 -11.24 -2.16
CA LYS A 99 -5.86 -11.86 -3.12
C LYS A 99 -7.22 -12.16 -2.49
N GLU A 100 -7.25 -12.69 -1.27
CA GLU A 100 -8.49 -12.97 -0.54
C GLU A 100 -9.31 -11.70 -0.30
N LEU A 101 -8.68 -10.62 0.15
CA LEU A 101 -9.34 -9.34 0.36
C LEU A 101 -9.85 -8.71 -0.94
N GLU A 102 -9.07 -8.80 -2.01
CA GLU A 102 -9.49 -8.31 -3.33
C GLU A 102 -10.66 -9.11 -3.90
N GLN A 103 -10.73 -10.41 -3.65
CA GLN A 103 -11.89 -11.25 -4.03
C GLN A 103 -13.16 -10.85 -3.29
N LEU A 104 -13.06 -10.33 -2.07
CA LEU A 104 -14.17 -9.82 -1.28
C LEU A 104 -14.59 -8.40 -1.69
N GLY A 105 -13.89 -7.78 -2.62
CA GLY A 105 -14.18 -6.43 -3.11
C GLY A 105 -13.40 -5.31 -2.42
N PHE A 106 -12.50 -5.64 -1.48
CA PHE A 106 -11.63 -4.64 -0.84
C PHE A 106 -10.39 -4.39 -1.69
N LYS A 107 -9.86 -3.17 -1.61
CA LYS A 107 -8.59 -2.83 -2.26
C LYS A 107 -7.43 -2.92 -1.27
N VAL A 108 -6.36 -3.55 -1.72
CA VAL A 108 -5.11 -3.67 -0.96
C VAL A 108 -3.99 -3.02 -1.77
N TYR A 109 -3.41 -1.98 -1.22
CA TYR A 109 -2.31 -1.23 -1.83
C TYR A 109 -0.99 -1.68 -1.24
N VAL A 110 0.03 -1.75 -2.07
CA VAL A 110 1.41 -1.95 -1.65
C VAL A 110 2.12 -0.62 -1.77
N LEU A 111 2.65 -0.12 -0.67
CA LEU A 111 3.29 1.18 -0.58
C LEU A 111 4.78 0.99 -0.27
N ASP A 112 5.61 1.21 -1.25
CA ASP A 112 7.07 1.16 -1.13
C ASP A 112 7.76 2.50 -1.44
N ASN A 113 6.97 3.51 -1.80
CA ASN A 113 7.47 4.84 -2.13
C ASN A 113 6.57 5.93 -1.54
N GLU A 114 7.16 6.90 -0.88
CA GLU A 114 6.45 8.04 -0.29
C GLU A 114 5.63 8.86 -1.29
N ASP A 115 6.09 8.93 -2.54
CA ASP A 115 5.41 9.69 -3.61
C ASP A 115 4.07 9.09 -4.02
N GLU A 116 3.84 7.82 -3.72
CA GLU A 116 2.61 7.10 -4.06
C GLU A 116 1.48 7.31 -3.04
N ILE A 117 1.78 7.85 -1.87
CA ILE A 117 0.81 8.04 -0.78
C ILE A 117 -0.40 8.87 -1.24
N GLY A 118 -0.14 10.00 -1.89
CA GLY A 118 -1.22 10.86 -2.40
C GLY A 118 -2.13 10.14 -3.39
N GLY A 119 -1.55 9.41 -4.33
CA GLY A 119 -2.30 8.62 -5.31
C GLY A 119 -3.16 7.53 -4.68
N ILE A 120 -2.62 6.83 -3.69
CA ILE A 120 -3.36 5.78 -2.95
C ILE A 120 -4.56 6.39 -2.21
N ILE A 121 -4.36 7.52 -1.52
CA ILE A 121 -5.44 8.21 -0.81
C ILE A 121 -6.54 8.66 -1.77
N ASP A 122 -6.17 9.20 -2.92
CA ASP A 122 -7.13 9.62 -3.94
C ASP A 122 -7.91 8.45 -4.53
N GLU A 123 -7.25 7.32 -4.77
CA GLU A 123 -7.94 6.11 -5.21
C GLU A 123 -8.93 5.59 -4.17
N ILE A 124 -8.58 5.61 -2.88
CA ILE A 124 -9.48 5.20 -1.81
C ILE A 124 -10.69 6.14 -1.75
N LYS A 125 -10.48 7.46 -1.85
CA LYS A 125 -11.57 8.45 -1.88
C LYS A 125 -12.54 8.23 -3.03
N ASN A 126 -12.02 7.85 -4.18
CA ASN A 126 -12.78 7.66 -5.41
C ASN A 126 -13.32 6.23 -5.59
N SER A 127 -13.00 5.32 -4.67
CA SER A 127 -13.56 3.97 -4.71
C SER A 127 -15.07 4.00 -4.43
N MET A 128 -15.78 3.23 -5.19
CA MET A 128 -17.23 3.07 -4.96
C MET A 128 -17.51 2.06 -3.87
#